data_7787c1fc15c237d17b16f0fafe6bdc82
#
_entry.id   7787c1fc15c237d17b16f0fafe6bdc82
#
_cell.length_a   1.000
_cell.length_b   1.000
_cell.length_c   1.000
_cell.angle_alpha   90.00
_cell.angle_beta   90.00
_cell.angle_gamma   90.00
#
_symmetry.space_group_name_H-M   'P 1'
#
loop_
_entity.id
_entity.type
_entity.pdbx_description
1 polymer ?
#
loop_
_entity_poly.entity_id
_entity_poly.type
_entity_poly.pdbx_seq_one_letter_code
_entity_poly.pdbx_strand_id
1 'polypeptide(L)'
;MSEPADRNEPPPLAEALGGALGIAESVLPSAAFVATYTATGQQTQPALIAAVTLGAVFGIARVVRKQTAQFALAGLVGIAISAYVVSRTGRAEDFFLPGLVANAGYALAYAISIAVRWPLLGVVIAIASNRGMEWRQDPARVRAYSRASWVWVGLFSLRLAVQLPLYLTGAVVALGVTRVAMGVPLFAVGIWLSWLILRTRQHA
;
A
#
# COMPACT_ATOMS: atom_id res chain seq x y z
N MET A 1 12.54 2.87 -40.29
CA MET A 1 11.10 3.17 -40.09
C MET A 1 10.72 2.56 -38.76
N SER A 2 10.81 3.32 -37.72
CA SER A 2 10.47 2.90 -36.34
C SER A 2 8.95 3.01 -36.18
N GLU A 3 8.33 1.89 -35.86
CA GLU A 3 6.91 1.77 -35.55
C GLU A 3 6.56 2.70 -34.37
N PRO A 4 5.52 3.55 -34.47
CA PRO A 4 5.13 4.39 -33.35
C PRO A 4 4.57 3.48 -32.24
N ALA A 5 5.17 3.54 -31.05
CA ALA A 5 4.73 2.86 -29.87
C ALA A 5 3.23 3.10 -29.66
N ASP A 6 2.48 2.00 -29.56
CA ASP A 6 1.02 2.01 -29.35
C ASP A 6 0.71 2.69 -28.00
N ARG A 7 0.07 3.86 -28.06
CA ARG A 7 -0.28 4.68 -26.87
C ARG A 7 -1.34 4.06 -25.97
N ASN A 8 -1.73 2.82 -26.23
CA ASN A 8 -2.77 2.09 -25.49
C ASN A 8 -2.23 0.99 -24.58
N GLU A 9 -0.92 0.75 -24.52
CA GLU A 9 -0.38 -0.16 -23.53
C GLU A 9 -0.40 0.51 -22.15
N PRO A 10 -1.00 -0.16 -21.12
CA PRO A 10 -0.94 0.35 -19.77
C PRO A 10 0.53 0.43 -19.34
N PRO A 11 0.93 1.53 -18.66
CA PRO A 11 2.30 1.70 -18.22
C PRO A 11 2.76 0.47 -17.42
N PRO A 12 4.00 0.02 -17.60
CA PRO A 12 4.52 -1.13 -16.85
C PRO A 12 4.31 -0.91 -15.35
N LEU A 13 3.91 -1.95 -14.62
CA LEU A 13 3.56 -1.88 -13.19
C LEU A 13 4.59 -1.13 -12.35
N ALA A 14 5.86 -1.16 -12.74
CA ALA A 14 6.93 -0.39 -12.14
C ALA A 14 6.70 1.13 -12.25
N GLU A 15 6.19 1.63 -13.37
CA GLU A 15 5.87 3.07 -13.56
C GLU A 15 4.60 3.47 -12.80
N ALA A 16 3.59 2.59 -12.75
CA ALA A 16 2.37 2.83 -11.98
C ALA A 16 2.64 2.91 -10.46
N LEU A 17 3.69 2.23 -9.96
CA LEU A 17 4.15 2.28 -8.57
C LEU A 17 5.15 3.43 -8.30
N GLY A 18 5.39 4.31 -9.28
CA GLY A 18 6.36 5.40 -9.15
C GLY A 18 7.82 4.94 -9.32
N GLY A 19 8.04 3.77 -9.93
CA GLY A 19 9.36 3.19 -10.17
C GLY A 19 10.09 2.77 -8.89
N ALA A 20 11.37 2.44 -9.01
CA ALA A 20 12.23 2.09 -7.88
C ALA A 20 12.29 3.21 -6.81
N LEU A 21 12.19 4.46 -7.24
CA LEU A 21 12.20 5.62 -6.35
C LEU A 21 10.93 5.68 -5.49
N GLY A 22 9.73 5.45 -6.06
CA GLY A 22 8.48 5.44 -5.33
C GLY A 22 8.42 4.31 -4.28
N ILE A 23 9.01 3.16 -4.62
CA ILE A 23 9.17 2.04 -3.67
C ILE A 23 10.11 2.44 -2.53
N ALA A 24 11.28 3.02 -2.85
CA ALA A 24 12.23 3.49 -1.86
C ALA A 24 11.61 4.52 -0.91
N GLU A 25 10.90 5.51 -1.44
CA GLU A 25 10.22 6.54 -0.66
C GLU A 25 9.17 5.98 0.31
N SER A 26 8.50 4.89 -0.05
CA SER A 26 7.49 4.25 0.81
C SER A 26 8.12 3.39 1.92
N VAL A 27 9.31 2.88 1.73
CA VAL A 27 10.00 1.94 2.63
C VAL A 27 11.00 2.65 3.53
N LEU A 28 11.78 3.59 2.99
CA LEU A 28 12.92 4.20 3.68
C LEU A 28 12.57 4.91 4.99
N PRO A 29 11.46 5.65 5.15
CA PRO A 29 11.11 6.24 6.44
C PRO A 29 10.91 5.21 7.55
N SER A 30 10.26 4.08 7.23
CA SER A 30 10.07 2.99 8.20
C SER A 30 11.38 2.24 8.48
N ALA A 31 12.23 2.05 7.48
CA ALA A 31 13.55 1.47 7.64
C ALA A 31 14.46 2.36 8.49
N ALA A 32 14.44 3.69 8.26
CA ALA A 32 15.18 4.66 9.05
C ALA A 32 14.72 4.68 10.51
N PHE A 33 13.40 4.58 10.75
CA PHE A 33 12.86 4.46 12.10
C PHE A 33 13.47 3.25 12.82
N VAL A 34 13.39 2.06 12.22
CA VAL A 34 13.88 0.81 12.83
C VAL A 34 15.40 0.84 13.01
N ALA A 35 16.14 1.29 12.00
CA ALA A 35 17.60 1.36 12.06
C ALA A 35 18.07 2.30 13.17
N THR A 36 17.50 3.50 13.26
CA THR A 36 17.84 4.47 14.32
C THR A 36 17.40 3.96 15.69
N TYR A 37 16.20 3.38 15.80
CA TYR A 37 15.71 2.78 17.05
C TYR A 37 16.66 1.72 17.59
N THR A 38 17.14 0.85 16.73
CA THR A 38 18.09 -0.21 17.09
C THR A 38 19.47 0.37 17.44
N ALA A 39 19.97 1.30 16.63
CA ALA A 39 21.30 1.88 16.81
C ALA A 39 21.43 2.77 18.07
N THR A 40 20.33 3.38 18.50
CA THR A 40 20.31 4.26 19.70
C THR A 40 19.94 3.54 20.99
N GLY A 41 19.93 2.20 21.00
CA GLY A 41 19.54 1.44 22.19
C GLY A 41 18.05 1.57 22.52
N GLN A 42 17.22 1.47 21.51
CA GLN A 42 15.75 1.53 21.59
C GLN A 42 15.16 2.89 21.99
N GLN A 43 15.84 3.97 21.65
CA GLN A 43 15.32 5.32 21.88
C GLN A 43 14.31 5.70 20.79
N THR A 44 13.07 5.94 21.20
CA THR A 44 11.97 6.27 20.29
C THR A 44 12.12 7.63 19.63
N GLN A 45 12.60 8.65 20.39
CA GLN A 45 12.64 10.03 19.92
C GLN A 45 13.63 10.26 18.76
N PRO A 46 14.89 9.78 18.79
CA PRO A 46 15.79 9.87 17.65
C PRO A 46 15.27 9.11 16.42
N ALA A 47 14.66 7.94 16.64
CA ALA A 47 14.07 7.14 15.56
C ALA A 47 12.92 7.88 14.86
N LEU A 48 12.07 8.54 15.64
CA LEU A 48 10.96 9.33 15.11
C LEU A 48 11.47 10.53 14.29
N ILE A 49 12.47 11.26 14.81
CA ILE A 49 13.09 12.37 14.09
C ILE A 49 13.66 11.89 12.75
N ALA A 50 14.40 10.79 12.73
CA ALA A 50 14.96 10.23 11.51
C ALA A 50 13.88 9.89 10.46
N ALA A 51 12.80 9.22 10.89
CA ALA A 51 11.71 8.86 9.99
C ALA A 51 10.97 10.08 9.43
N VAL A 52 10.64 11.05 10.29
CA VAL A 52 9.93 12.28 9.90
C VAL A 52 10.79 13.12 8.96
N THR A 53 12.09 13.31 9.28
CA THR A 53 13.01 14.07 8.44
C THR A 53 13.13 13.44 7.07
N LEU A 54 13.34 12.12 6.99
CA LEU A 54 13.45 11.42 5.70
C LEU A 54 12.15 11.48 4.91
N GLY A 55 11.01 11.29 5.56
CA GLY A 55 9.70 11.43 4.92
C GLY A 55 9.44 12.85 4.38
N ALA A 56 9.83 13.88 5.14
CA ALA A 56 9.72 15.27 4.71
C ALA A 56 10.63 15.56 3.50
N VAL A 57 11.88 15.07 3.50
CA VAL A 57 12.81 15.21 2.38
C VAL A 57 12.22 14.60 1.12
N PHE A 58 11.70 13.38 1.19
CA PHE A 58 11.05 12.76 0.04
C PHE A 58 9.77 13.49 -0.41
N GLY A 59 8.96 13.93 0.52
CA GLY A 59 7.76 14.72 0.23
C GLY A 59 8.10 16.01 -0.52
N ILE A 60 9.09 16.76 -0.04
CA ILE A 60 9.56 18.00 -0.67
C ILE A 60 10.16 17.69 -2.05
N ALA A 61 11.00 16.66 -2.16
CA ALA A 61 11.60 16.26 -3.43
C ALA A 61 10.54 15.94 -4.50
N ARG A 62 9.44 15.29 -4.13
CA ARG A 62 8.31 15.04 -5.05
C ARG A 62 7.61 16.31 -5.51
N VAL A 63 7.35 17.23 -4.59
CA VAL A 63 6.73 18.52 -4.92
C VAL A 63 7.63 19.30 -5.89
N VAL A 64 8.93 19.37 -5.63
CA VAL A 64 9.91 20.04 -6.50
C VAL A 64 9.97 19.40 -7.89
N ARG A 65 9.86 18.07 -7.98
CA ARG A 65 9.85 17.32 -9.24
C ARG A 65 8.52 17.38 -9.98
N LYS A 66 7.53 18.13 -9.49
CA LYS A 66 6.18 18.24 -10.08
C LYS A 66 5.49 16.88 -10.31
N GLN A 67 5.86 15.88 -9.54
CA GLN A 67 5.19 14.58 -9.54
C GLN A 67 3.84 14.69 -8.83
N THR A 68 2.93 13.73 -9.06
CA THR A 68 1.56 13.78 -8.53
C THR A 68 1.57 14.01 -7.01
N ALA A 69 1.24 15.23 -6.60
CA ALA A 69 1.29 15.69 -5.20
C ALA A 69 0.43 14.81 -4.25
N GLN A 70 -0.59 14.16 -4.80
CA GLN A 70 -1.54 13.33 -4.04
C GLN A 70 -0.86 12.18 -3.28
N PHE A 71 0.08 11.47 -3.91
CA PHE A 71 0.80 10.37 -3.25
C PHE A 71 1.83 10.89 -2.23
N ALA A 72 2.46 12.05 -2.51
CA ALA A 72 3.38 12.68 -1.57
C ALA A 72 2.65 13.14 -0.30
N LEU A 73 1.48 13.77 -0.46
CA LEU A 73 0.64 14.21 0.65
C LEU A 73 0.16 13.02 1.49
N ALA A 74 -0.30 11.95 0.86
CA ALA A 74 -0.75 10.75 1.58
C ALA A 74 0.38 10.13 2.43
N GLY A 75 1.60 10.06 1.90
CA GLY A 75 2.78 9.58 2.63
C GLY A 75 3.15 10.48 3.81
N LEU A 76 3.19 11.80 3.60
CA LEU A 76 3.48 12.78 4.66
C LEU A 76 2.42 12.77 5.76
N VAL A 77 1.15 12.71 5.40
CA VAL A 77 0.03 12.60 6.36
C VAL A 77 0.17 11.31 7.18
N GLY A 78 0.49 10.19 6.54
CA GLY A 78 0.71 8.92 7.25
C GLY A 78 1.85 9.01 8.27
N ILE A 79 2.99 9.62 7.90
CA ILE A 79 4.13 9.81 8.82
C ILE A 79 3.77 10.80 9.93
N ALA A 80 3.08 11.91 9.62
CA ALA A 80 2.65 12.89 10.61
C ALA A 80 1.70 12.29 11.65
N ILE A 81 0.74 11.46 11.21
CA ILE A 81 -0.16 10.73 12.11
C ILE A 81 0.64 9.75 12.99
N SER A 82 1.57 8.98 12.41
CA SER A 82 2.43 8.07 13.17
C SER A 82 3.27 8.83 14.22
N ALA A 83 3.86 9.96 13.84
CA ALA A 83 4.63 10.80 14.73
C ALA A 83 3.77 11.38 15.88
N TYR A 84 2.58 11.85 15.55
CA TYR A 84 1.63 12.34 16.55
C TYR A 84 1.23 11.25 17.55
N VAL A 85 0.88 10.06 17.08
CA VAL A 85 0.49 8.94 17.95
C VAL A 85 1.65 8.59 18.89
N VAL A 86 2.86 8.39 18.35
CA VAL A 86 4.06 8.08 19.15
C VAL A 86 4.38 9.18 20.16
N SER A 87 4.24 10.46 19.80
CA SER A 87 4.48 11.58 20.71
C SER A 87 3.49 11.61 21.89
N ARG A 88 2.31 11.05 21.71
CA ARG A 88 1.28 10.97 22.75
C ARG A 88 1.40 9.74 23.65
N THR A 89 1.79 8.60 23.06
CA THR A 89 1.86 7.32 23.78
C THR A 89 3.23 6.99 24.32
N GLY A 90 4.29 7.56 23.74
CA GLY A 90 5.69 7.23 24.05
C GLY A 90 6.12 5.84 23.55
N ARG A 91 5.23 5.05 22.96
CA ARG A 91 5.47 3.67 22.54
C ARG A 91 5.97 3.64 21.09
N ALA A 92 7.13 3.02 20.86
CA ALA A 92 7.76 2.96 19.54
C ALA A 92 6.93 2.16 18.51
N GLU A 93 6.28 1.08 18.96
CA GLU A 93 5.42 0.24 18.11
C GLU A 93 4.24 1.01 17.52
N ASP A 94 3.76 2.07 18.20
CA ASP A 94 2.64 2.88 17.74
C ASP A 94 2.95 3.67 16.45
N PHE A 95 4.23 3.74 16.06
CA PHE A 95 4.62 4.21 14.73
C PHE A 95 3.96 3.40 13.60
N PHE A 96 3.68 2.13 13.84
CA PHE A 96 3.08 1.22 12.87
C PHE A 96 1.55 1.16 12.95
N LEU A 97 0.95 1.69 14.03
CA LEU A 97 -0.49 1.62 14.29
C LEU A 97 -1.36 2.18 13.15
N PRO A 98 -1.07 3.37 12.56
CA PRO A 98 -1.87 3.87 11.44
C PRO A 98 -1.89 2.92 10.25
N GLY A 99 -0.78 2.23 9.98
CA GLY A 99 -0.70 1.22 8.94
C GLY A 99 -1.52 -0.03 9.23
N LEU A 100 -1.58 -0.49 10.48
CA LEU A 100 -2.43 -1.60 10.91
C LEU A 100 -3.91 -1.25 10.76
N VAL A 101 -4.31 -0.06 11.22
CA VAL A 101 -5.69 0.45 11.08
C VAL A 101 -6.07 0.57 9.61
N ALA A 102 -5.18 1.07 8.76
CA ALA A 102 -5.42 1.15 7.32
C ALA A 102 -5.60 -0.24 6.68
N ASN A 103 -4.78 -1.23 7.06
CA ASN A 103 -4.93 -2.61 6.56
C ASN A 103 -6.28 -3.22 6.99
N ALA A 104 -6.71 -2.98 8.24
CA ALA A 104 -8.04 -3.40 8.72
C ALA A 104 -9.16 -2.73 7.93
N GLY A 105 -9.05 -1.42 7.72
CA GLY A 105 -9.99 -0.64 6.92
C GLY A 105 -10.10 -1.13 5.48
N TYR A 106 -8.96 -1.42 4.83
CA TYR A 106 -8.96 -1.97 3.46
C TYR A 106 -9.54 -3.38 3.41
N ALA A 107 -9.19 -4.28 4.34
CA ALA A 107 -9.77 -5.62 4.41
C ALA A 107 -11.30 -5.55 4.51
N LEU A 108 -11.80 -4.71 5.42
CA LEU A 108 -13.23 -4.47 5.62
C LEU A 108 -13.89 -3.86 4.37
N ALA A 109 -13.30 -2.82 3.79
CA ALA A 109 -13.83 -2.17 2.61
C ALA A 109 -13.97 -3.14 1.43
N TYR A 110 -12.94 -3.96 1.17
CA TYR A 110 -13.02 -5.00 0.15
C TYR A 110 -14.08 -6.06 0.48
N ALA A 111 -14.16 -6.54 1.74
CA ALA A 111 -15.15 -7.53 2.15
C ALA A 111 -16.59 -7.00 2.01
N ILE A 112 -16.86 -5.79 2.49
CA ILE A 112 -18.16 -5.13 2.36
C ILE A 112 -18.51 -4.93 0.87
N SER A 113 -17.55 -4.48 0.05
CA SER A 113 -17.76 -4.26 -1.38
C SER A 113 -18.19 -5.53 -2.13
N ILE A 114 -17.65 -6.68 -1.71
CA ILE A 114 -18.06 -7.99 -2.24
C ILE A 114 -19.48 -8.32 -1.78
N ALA A 115 -19.79 -8.13 -0.49
CA ALA A 115 -21.09 -8.44 0.10
C ALA A 115 -22.23 -7.64 -0.58
N VAL A 116 -21.99 -6.36 -0.88
CA VAL A 116 -22.97 -5.49 -1.57
C VAL A 116 -22.96 -5.66 -3.09
N ARG A 117 -22.23 -6.66 -3.61
CA ARG A 117 -22.08 -6.92 -5.07
C ARG A 117 -21.55 -5.71 -5.86
N TRP A 118 -20.71 -4.93 -5.21
CA TRP A 118 -19.99 -3.82 -5.82
C TRP A 118 -18.48 -3.95 -5.59
N PRO A 119 -17.84 -4.99 -6.18
CA PRO A 119 -16.44 -5.32 -5.88
C PRO A 119 -15.52 -4.14 -6.15
N LEU A 120 -14.80 -3.72 -5.11
CA LEU A 120 -13.95 -2.52 -5.11
C LEU A 120 -12.85 -2.60 -6.18
N LEU A 121 -12.32 -3.81 -6.45
CA LEU A 121 -11.33 -3.98 -7.52
C LEU A 121 -11.89 -3.62 -8.91
N GLY A 122 -13.16 -3.93 -9.18
CA GLY A 122 -13.83 -3.53 -10.42
C GLY A 122 -13.92 -2.02 -10.56
N VAL A 123 -14.21 -1.32 -9.46
CA VAL A 123 -14.25 0.15 -9.41
C VAL A 123 -12.86 0.74 -9.65
N VAL A 124 -11.84 0.22 -8.97
CA VAL A 124 -10.44 0.68 -9.13
C VAL A 124 -9.96 0.50 -10.57
N ILE A 125 -10.23 -0.66 -11.19
CA ILE A 125 -9.85 -0.93 -12.57
C ILE A 125 -10.62 0.00 -13.53
N ALA A 126 -11.92 0.22 -13.32
CA ALA A 126 -12.72 1.09 -14.16
C ALA A 126 -12.19 2.53 -14.14
N ILE A 127 -11.85 3.06 -12.96
CA ILE A 127 -11.25 4.40 -12.80
C ILE A 127 -9.87 4.44 -13.47
N ALA A 128 -8.99 3.47 -13.20
CA ALA A 128 -7.63 3.44 -13.73
C ALA A 128 -7.57 3.30 -15.26
N SER A 129 -8.54 2.57 -15.86
CA SER A 129 -8.62 2.38 -17.30
C SER A 129 -9.51 3.39 -18.02
N ASN A 130 -10.03 4.39 -17.31
CA ASN A 130 -11.00 5.37 -17.80
C ASN A 130 -12.19 4.72 -18.52
N ARG A 131 -12.58 3.51 -18.09
CA ARG A 131 -13.73 2.76 -18.57
C ARG A 131 -14.90 2.98 -17.64
N GLY A 132 -16.10 3.09 -18.20
CA GLY A 132 -17.32 3.24 -17.41
C GLY A 132 -17.63 2.04 -16.49
N MET A 133 -18.71 2.15 -15.73
CA MET A 133 -19.19 1.08 -14.82
C MET A 133 -20.07 0.04 -15.51
N GLU A 134 -20.00 -0.10 -16.84
CA GLU A 134 -20.81 -1.02 -17.65
C GLU A 134 -20.61 -2.49 -17.26
N TRP A 135 -19.44 -2.83 -16.71
CA TRP A 135 -19.15 -4.19 -16.21
C TRP A 135 -20.16 -4.65 -15.14
N ARG A 136 -20.86 -3.73 -14.47
CA ARG A 136 -21.88 -4.07 -13.46
C ARG A 136 -23.14 -4.71 -14.06
N GLN A 137 -23.41 -4.47 -15.33
CA GLN A 137 -24.55 -5.06 -16.03
C GLN A 137 -24.28 -6.54 -16.41
N ASP A 138 -23.01 -6.97 -16.36
CA ASP A 138 -22.61 -8.34 -16.64
C ASP A 138 -22.36 -9.12 -15.34
N PRO A 139 -23.26 -10.07 -14.94
CA PRO A 139 -23.07 -10.87 -13.74
C PRO A 139 -21.79 -11.71 -13.75
N ALA A 140 -21.26 -12.06 -14.92
CA ALA A 140 -20.02 -12.82 -15.02
C ALA A 140 -18.81 -11.96 -14.66
N ARG A 141 -18.79 -10.70 -15.10
CA ARG A 141 -17.74 -9.73 -14.72
C ARG A 141 -17.82 -9.39 -13.24
N VAL A 142 -19.01 -9.18 -12.68
CA VAL A 142 -19.17 -8.93 -11.25
C VAL A 142 -18.60 -10.09 -10.43
N ARG A 143 -18.88 -11.35 -10.80
CA ARG A 143 -18.29 -12.53 -10.13
C ARG A 143 -16.76 -12.59 -10.26
N ALA A 144 -16.21 -12.26 -11.43
CA ALA A 144 -14.76 -12.23 -11.63
C ALA A 144 -14.08 -11.18 -10.76
N TYR A 145 -14.58 -9.96 -10.74
CA TYR A 145 -14.07 -8.88 -9.87
C TYR A 145 -14.23 -9.20 -8.38
N SER A 146 -15.33 -9.85 -7.98
CA SER A 146 -15.52 -10.31 -6.60
C SER A 146 -14.47 -11.34 -6.19
N ARG A 147 -14.18 -12.33 -7.04
CA ARG A 147 -13.13 -13.33 -6.78
C ARG A 147 -11.75 -12.67 -6.67
N ALA A 148 -11.42 -11.76 -7.57
CA ALA A 148 -10.17 -11.02 -7.52
C ALA A 148 -10.11 -10.09 -6.28
N SER A 149 -11.23 -9.52 -5.85
CA SER A 149 -11.31 -8.73 -4.60
C SER A 149 -11.03 -9.56 -3.35
N TRP A 150 -11.39 -10.86 -3.33
CA TRP A 150 -11.05 -11.76 -2.22
C TRP A 150 -9.54 -11.94 -2.03
N VAL A 151 -8.75 -11.85 -3.11
CA VAL A 151 -7.27 -11.85 -3.02
C VAL A 151 -6.80 -10.69 -2.14
N TRP A 152 -7.40 -9.51 -2.29
CA TRP A 152 -7.04 -8.32 -1.51
C TRP A 152 -7.52 -8.42 -0.05
N VAL A 153 -8.71 -8.98 0.20
CA VAL A 153 -9.13 -9.31 1.57
C VAL A 153 -8.11 -10.22 2.23
N GLY A 154 -7.71 -11.30 1.55
CA GLY A 154 -6.69 -12.24 2.05
C GLY A 154 -5.35 -11.57 2.31
N LEU A 155 -4.89 -10.70 1.40
CA LEU A 155 -3.63 -9.98 1.50
C LEU A 155 -3.61 -9.05 2.73
N PHE A 156 -4.63 -8.21 2.90
CA PHE A 156 -4.69 -7.29 4.02
C PHE A 156 -4.91 -8.04 5.36
N SER A 157 -5.71 -9.09 5.35
CA SER A 157 -5.91 -9.95 6.53
C SER A 157 -4.62 -10.69 6.93
N LEU A 158 -3.86 -11.20 5.96
CA LEU A 158 -2.56 -11.82 6.22
C LEU A 158 -1.58 -10.83 6.86
N ARG A 159 -1.53 -9.58 6.36
CA ARG A 159 -0.71 -8.52 6.96
C ARG A 159 -1.10 -8.26 8.41
N LEU A 160 -2.40 -8.20 8.70
CA LEU A 160 -2.88 -8.04 10.07
C LEU A 160 -2.54 -9.24 10.94
N ALA A 161 -2.74 -10.46 10.45
CA ALA A 161 -2.46 -11.69 11.19
C ALA A 161 -0.98 -11.80 11.60
N VAL A 162 -0.06 -11.29 10.76
CA VAL A 162 1.38 -11.28 11.08
C VAL A 162 1.76 -10.07 11.93
N GLN A 163 1.31 -8.88 11.58
CA GLN A 163 1.79 -7.64 12.21
C GLN A 163 1.10 -7.32 13.53
N LEU A 164 -0.17 -7.71 13.71
CA LEU A 164 -0.90 -7.41 14.95
C LEU A 164 -0.30 -8.12 16.19
N PRO A 165 0.06 -9.42 16.16
CA PRO A 165 0.75 -10.04 17.27
C PRO A 165 2.09 -9.37 17.60
N LEU A 166 2.86 -8.99 16.57
CA LEU A 166 4.14 -8.28 16.75
C LEU A 166 3.94 -6.90 17.39
N TYR A 167 2.86 -6.22 17.02
CA TYR A 167 2.48 -4.94 17.62
C TYR A 167 2.11 -5.11 19.10
N LEU A 168 1.30 -6.11 19.42
CA LEU A 168 0.87 -6.37 20.80
C LEU A 168 2.02 -6.78 21.72
N THR A 169 3.07 -7.39 21.17
CA THR A 169 4.29 -7.76 21.91
C THR A 169 5.35 -6.65 21.93
N GLY A 170 5.12 -5.50 21.28
CA GLY A 170 6.09 -4.42 21.20
C GLY A 170 7.34 -4.74 20.37
N ALA A 171 7.26 -5.72 19.46
CA ALA A 171 8.39 -6.19 18.65
C ALA A 171 8.68 -5.23 17.47
N VAL A 172 9.16 -4.02 17.77
CA VAL A 172 9.36 -2.89 16.82
C VAL A 172 10.20 -3.29 15.61
N VAL A 173 11.33 -3.99 15.83
CA VAL A 173 12.22 -4.42 14.74
C VAL A 173 11.52 -5.40 13.81
N ALA A 174 10.84 -6.41 14.37
CA ALA A 174 10.10 -7.40 13.61
C ALA A 174 8.93 -6.74 12.84
N LEU A 175 8.24 -5.75 13.43
CA LEU A 175 7.23 -4.95 12.74
C LEU A 175 7.80 -4.22 11.52
N GLY A 176 8.95 -3.58 11.65
CA GLY A 176 9.59 -2.90 10.55
C GLY A 176 10.01 -3.84 9.43
N VAL A 177 10.66 -4.96 9.78
CA VAL A 177 11.07 -5.98 8.80
C VAL A 177 9.86 -6.57 8.08
N THR A 178 8.82 -6.97 8.81
CA THR A 178 7.61 -7.55 8.19
C THR A 178 6.85 -6.52 7.35
N ARG A 179 6.81 -5.25 7.76
CA ARG A 179 6.20 -4.18 6.97
C ARG A 179 6.87 -4.03 5.60
N VAL A 180 8.21 -4.09 5.55
CA VAL A 180 8.99 -4.02 4.31
C VAL A 180 8.81 -5.29 3.48
N ALA A 181 8.99 -6.45 4.08
CA ALA A 181 8.88 -7.75 3.40
C ALA A 181 7.49 -8.02 2.83
N MET A 182 6.44 -7.61 3.56
CA MET A 182 5.04 -7.74 3.13
C MET A 182 4.54 -6.47 2.41
N GLY A 183 5.40 -5.53 2.07
CA GLY A 183 5.08 -4.34 1.29
C GLY A 183 4.92 -4.67 -0.20
N VAL A 184 5.90 -4.23 -0.99
CA VAL A 184 5.89 -4.37 -2.44
C VAL A 184 5.78 -5.82 -2.92
N PRO A 185 6.51 -6.82 -2.35
CA PRO A 185 6.42 -8.19 -2.84
C PRO A 185 5.00 -8.77 -2.73
N LEU A 186 4.35 -8.58 -1.59
CA LEU A 186 3.00 -9.10 -1.37
C LEU A 186 1.97 -8.37 -2.26
N PHE A 187 2.14 -7.08 -2.48
CA PHE A 187 1.31 -6.29 -3.40
C PHE A 187 1.46 -6.78 -4.85
N ALA A 188 2.69 -7.05 -5.29
CA ALA A 188 2.95 -7.62 -6.62
C ALA A 188 2.28 -8.98 -6.81
N VAL A 189 2.31 -9.84 -5.80
CA VAL A 189 1.57 -11.12 -5.80
C VAL A 189 0.06 -10.87 -5.91
N GLY A 190 -0.48 -9.91 -5.17
CA GLY A 190 -1.90 -9.54 -5.23
C GLY A 190 -2.33 -9.09 -6.62
N ILE A 191 -1.54 -8.24 -7.26
CA ILE A 191 -1.79 -7.78 -8.63
C ILE A 191 -1.70 -8.96 -9.62
N TRP A 192 -0.67 -9.79 -9.51
CA TRP A 192 -0.48 -10.95 -10.37
C TRP A 192 -1.64 -11.95 -10.26
N LEU A 193 -2.06 -12.30 -9.05
CA LEU A 193 -3.21 -13.19 -8.83
C LEU A 193 -4.51 -12.58 -9.37
N SER A 194 -4.72 -11.28 -9.15
CA SER A 194 -5.89 -10.57 -9.68
C SER A 194 -5.91 -10.62 -11.22
N TRP A 195 -4.76 -10.37 -11.84
CA TRP A 195 -4.62 -10.45 -13.29
C TRP A 195 -4.89 -11.88 -13.82
N LEU A 196 -4.35 -12.90 -13.14
CA LEU A 196 -4.56 -14.30 -13.52
C LEU A 196 -6.06 -14.68 -13.49
N ILE A 197 -6.78 -14.26 -12.41
CA ILE A 197 -8.23 -14.51 -12.28
C ILE A 197 -9.03 -13.81 -13.39
N LEU A 198 -8.62 -12.61 -13.76
CA LEU A 198 -9.33 -11.82 -14.77
C LEU A 198 -9.02 -12.30 -16.20
N ARG A 199 -7.77 -12.72 -16.48
CA ARG A 199 -7.33 -13.23 -17.79
C ARG A 199 -8.00 -14.53 -18.19
N THR A 200 -8.17 -15.48 -17.28
CA THR A 200 -8.76 -16.80 -17.56
C THR A 200 -10.18 -16.74 -18.11
N ARG A 201 -10.82 -15.56 -18.09
CA ARG A 201 -12.17 -15.37 -18.61
C ARG A 201 -12.28 -14.59 -19.92
N GLN A 202 -11.17 -14.13 -20.50
CA GLN A 202 -11.19 -13.53 -21.84
C GLN A 202 -11.15 -14.60 -22.94
N HIS A 203 -10.89 -15.85 -22.57
CA HIS A 203 -10.76 -17.00 -23.48
C HIS A 203 -11.85 -18.08 -23.28
N ALA A 204 -12.87 -17.83 -22.45
CA ALA A 204 -14.04 -18.68 -22.24
C ALA A 204 -15.33 -17.94 -22.65
#